data_9a668441d239bf39d820ba7be0f341dd
#
_entry.id   9a668441d239bf39d820ba7be0f341dd
#
_cell.length_a   1.000
_cell.length_b   1.000
_cell.length_c   1.000
_cell.angle_alpha   90.00
_cell.angle_beta   90.00
_cell.angle_gamma   90.00
#
_symmetry.space_group_name_H-M   'P 1'
#
loop_
_entity.id
_entity.type
_entity.pdbx_description
1 polymer ?
#
loop_
_entity_poly.entity_id
_entity_poly.type
_entity_poly.pdbx_seq_one_letter_code
_entity_poly.pdbx_strand_id
1 'polypeptide(L)'
;MPSYNIRISLANLRLDLFDGTRLVRSFPVALGKIATSTPRGDFTIVTKVPYPGSYPGGPLSVFGTYWLGLSKPHYGIHGTNNPSSIGHYVSHGCIRMFNEDVNFLARTVSIGTPVRIRPQ
;
A
#
# COMPACT_ATOMS: atom_id res chain seq x y z
N MET A 1 -13.57 19.68 1.96
CA MET A 1 -12.33 18.97 1.57
C MET A 1 -12.34 17.58 2.14
N PRO A 2 -11.94 16.56 1.35
CA PRO A 2 -11.86 15.21 1.88
C PRO A 2 -10.81 15.10 2.98
N SER A 3 -11.04 14.18 3.89
CA SER A 3 -10.14 13.90 4.99
C SER A 3 -9.73 12.43 4.90
N TYR A 4 -8.93 12.11 3.88
CA TYR A 4 -8.57 10.72 3.59
C TYR A 4 -7.65 10.15 4.66
N ASN A 5 -7.90 8.89 4.99
CA ASN A 5 -7.01 8.09 5.81
C ASN A 5 -7.09 6.63 5.35
N ILE A 6 -6.02 5.90 5.60
CA ILE A 6 -5.86 4.52 5.16
C ILE A 6 -5.77 3.64 6.40
N ARG A 7 -6.48 2.50 6.39
CA ARG A 7 -6.39 1.47 7.41
C ARG A 7 -6.06 0.15 6.77
N ILE A 8 -5.04 -0.52 7.29
CA ILE A 8 -4.60 -1.81 6.78
C ILE A 8 -4.81 -2.84 7.88
N SER A 9 -5.59 -3.88 7.57
CA SER A 9 -5.84 -5.02 8.45
C SER A 9 -4.90 -6.15 8.07
N LEU A 10 -4.00 -6.52 8.98
CA LEU A 10 -3.07 -7.61 8.74
C LEU A 10 -3.81 -8.96 8.68
N ALA A 11 -4.81 -9.14 9.53
CA ALA A 11 -5.57 -10.39 9.57
C ALA A 11 -6.40 -10.61 8.32
N ASN A 12 -6.95 -9.55 7.75
CA ASN A 12 -7.88 -9.65 6.63
C ASN A 12 -7.23 -9.43 5.26
N LEU A 13 -5.95 -9.06 5.22
CA LEU A 13 -5.24 -8.73 3.96
C LEU A 13 -6.02 -7.69 3.15
N ARG A 14 -6.46 -6.61 3.83
CA ARG A 14 -7.23 -5.54 3.22
C ARG A 14 -6.62 -4.19 3.53
N LEU A 15 -6.69 -3.30 2.54
CA LEU A 15 -6.41 -1.88 2.70
C LEU A 15 -7.71 -1.14 2.45
N ASP A 16 -8.16 -0.37 3.44
CA ASP A 16 -9.39 0.40 3.36
C ASP A 16 -9.08 1.88 3.29
N LEU A 17 -9.64 2.55 2.30
CA LEU A 17 -9.57 4.00 2.16
C LEU A 17 -10.82 4.62 2.75
N PHE A 18 -10.62 5.50 3.73
CA PHE A 18 -11.70 6.25 4.38
C PHE A 18 -11.61 7.73 4.04
N ASP A 19 -12.76 8.37 4.02
CA ASP A 19 -12.89 9.82 4.08
C ASP A 19 -13.56 10.12 5.42
N GLY A 20 -12.78 10.62 6.40
CA GLY A 20 -13.25 10.69 7.78
C GLY A 20 -13.54 9.28 8.30
N THR A 21 -14.80 9.02 8.64
CA THR A 21 -15.26 7.70 9.09
C THR A 21 -15.99 6.91 8.01
N ARG A 22 -16.14 7.49 6.81
CA ARG A 22 -16.86 6.86 5.70
C ARG A 22 -15.92 6.04 4.85
N LEU A 23 -16.23 4.75 4.69
CA LEU A 23 -15.46 3.88 3.80
C LEU A 23 -15.71 4.30 2.35
N VAL A 24 -14.62 4.67 1.66
CA VAL A 24 -14.66 5.03 0.24
C VAL A 24 -14.50 3.78 -0.61
N ARG A 25 -13.46 2.98 -0.30
CA ARG A 25 -13.15 1.78 -1.08
C ARG A 25 -12.24 0.85 -0.28
N SER A 26 -12.38 -0.46 -0.52
CA SER A 26 -11.56 -1.49 0.12
C SER A 26 -10.85 -2.30 -0.97
N PHE A 27 -9.57 -2.61 -0.71
CA PHE A 27 -8.72 -3.30 -1.68
C PHE A 27 -8.08 -4.53 -1.06
N PRO A 28 -7.92 -5.62 -1.84
CA PRO A 28 -7.10 -6.74 -1.40
C PRO A 28 -5.62 -6.37 -1.50
N VAL A 29 -4.81 -6.89 -0.59
CA VAL A 29 -3.36 -6.64 -0.59
C VAL A 29 -2.58 -7.91 -0.32
N ALA A 30 -1.28 -7.88 -0.62
CA ALA A 30 -0.31 -8.84 -0.12
C ALA A 30 0.51 -8.16 0.98
N LEU A 31 0.87 -8.92 1.99
CA LEU A 31 1.57 -8.42 3.17
C LEU A 31 2.83 -9.24 3.43
N GLY A 32 3.60 -8.84 4.44
CA GLY A 32 4.83 -9.50 4.82
C GLY A 32 4.62 -10.90 5.36
N LYS A 33 5.58 -11.78 5.11
CA LYS A 33 5.66 -13.11 5.72
C LYS A 33 5.83 -12.98 7.23
N ILE A 34 5.70 -14.10 7.95
CA ILE A 34 5.92 -14.11 9.41
C ILE A 34 7.32 -13.58 9.75
N ALA A 35 8.36 -14.02 9.03
CA ALA A 35 9.73 -13.61 9.27
C ALA A 35 10.03 -12.17 8.86
N THR A 36 9.24 -11.60 7.95
CA THR A 36 9.40 -10.24 7.42
C THR A 36 8.08 -9.51 7.47
N SER A 37 7.42 -9.54 8.62
CA SER A 37 6.06 -9.05 8.78
C SER A 37 5.95 -7.56 8.51
N THR A 38 4.79 -7.16 8.00
CA THR A 38 4.44 -5.76 7.86
C THR A 38 4.34 -5.13 9.24
N PRO A 39 4.99 -3.96 9.47
CA PRO A 39 4.97 -3.32 10.79
C PRO A 39 3.58 -2.83 11.15
N ARG A 40 3.27 -2.87 12.45
CA ARG A 40 2.06 -2.27 12.99
C ARG A 40 2.37 -0.84 13.42
N GLY A 41 1.39 0.01 13.41
CA GLY A 41 1.55 1.37 13.92
C GLY A 41 0.84 2.41 13.08
N ASP A 42 1.16 3.65 13.41
CA ASP A 42 0.62 4.83 12.73
C ASP A 42 1.72 5.47 11.91
N PHE A 43 1.46 5.60 10.62
CA PHE A 43 2.41 6.15 9.66
C PHE A 43 1.71 7.20 8.80
N THR A 44 2.48 7.88 7.96
CA THR A 44 1.94 8.77 6.94
C THR A 44 2.60 8.46 5.61
N ILE A 45 1.94 8.84 4.52
CA ILE A 45 2.55 8.80 3.19
C ILE A 45 3.49 9.98 3.08
N VAL A 46 4.76 9.71 2.76
CA VAL A 46 5.79 10.75 2.65
C VAL A 46 6.29 10.96 1.23
N THR A 47 6.12 9.97 0.35
CA THR A 47 6.50 10.09 -1.06
C THR A 47 5.46 9.43 -1.95
N LYS A 48 5.38 9.91 -3.19
CA LYS A 48 4.52 9.32 -4.24
C LYS A 48 5.35 9.29 -5.51
N VAL A 49 5.77 8.09 -5.94
CA VAL A 49 6.70 7.93 -7.06
C VAL A 49 6.07 7.05 -8.13
N PRO A 50 5.73 7.60 -9.31
CA PRO A 50 5.23 6.79 -10.42
C PRO A 50 6.37 5.96 -11.02
N TYR A 51 6.06 4.75 -11.47
CA TYR A 51 6.99 3.84 -12.12
C TYR A 51 8.31 3.72 -11.38
N PRO A 52 8.26 3.31 -10.09
CA PRO A 52 9.45 3.28 -9.25
C PRO A 52 10.43 2.20 -9.70
N GLY A 53 11.66 2.37 -9.25
CA GLY A 53 12.73 1.44 -9.55
C GLY A 53 13.43 1.79 -10.84
N SER A 54 14.16 0.83 -11.37
CA SER A 54 14.92 0.99 -12.60
C SER A 54 14.09 0.55 -13.81
N TYR A 55 14.65 0.75 -14.97
CA TYR A 55 14.11 0.28 -16.22
C TYR A 55 14.09 -1.26 -16.29
N PRO A 56 13.02 -1.87 -16.83
CA PRO A 56 11.76 -1.22 -17.17
C PRO A 56 10.90 -0.97 -15.91
N GLY A 57 10.23 0.16 -15.88
CA GLY A 57 9.31 0.48 -14.81
C GLY A 57 7.91 -0.07 -15.06
N GLY A 58 6.96 0.39 -14.25
CA GLY A 58 5.55 0.08 -14.43
C GLY A 58 5.21 -1.36 -14.14
N PRO A 59 4.31 -1.98 -14.94
CA PRO A 59 3.81 -3.33 -14.65
C PRO A 59 4.88 -4.42 -14.64
N LEU A 60 6.04 -4.16 -15.24
CA LEU A 60 7.15 -5.12 -15.28
C LEU A 60 8.07 -4.99 -14.06
N SER A 61 7.90 -3.96 -13.25
CA SER A 61 8.68 -3.74 -12.03
C SER A 61 8.11 -4.54 -10.88
N VAL A 62 8.98 -5.01 -9.98
CA VAL A 62 8.55 -5.65 -8.73
C VAL A 62 7.73 -4.69 -7.86
N PHE A 63 7.93 -3.37 -8.04
CA PHE A 63 7.15 -2.34 -7.33
C PHE A 63 5.92 -1.89 -8.12
N GLY A 64 5.69 -2.44 -9.30
CA GLY A 64 4.54 -2.11 -10.13
C GLY A 64 4.56 -0.69 -10.64
N THR A 65 3.37 -0.08 -10.73
CA THR A 65 3.19 1.21 -11.39
C THR A 65 3.33 2.41 -10.46
N TYR A 66 3.32 2.19 -9.14
CA TYR A 66 3.42 3.29 -8.17
C TYR A 66 4.00 2.84 -6.85
N TRP A 67 4.77 3.73 -6.23
CA TRP A 67 5.32 3.55 -4.89
C TRP A 67 4.83 4.70 -4.01
N LEU A 68 4.15 4.37 -2.92
CA LEU A 68 3.74 5.30 -1.88
C LEU A 68 4.58 5.00 -0.64
N GLY A 69 5.63 5.81 -0.42
CA GLY A 69 6.54 5.61 0.71
C GLY A 69 5.88 5.99 2.02
N LEU A 70 6.11 5.19 3.05
CA LEU A 70 5.61 5.46 4.40
C LEU A 70 6.67 6.19 5.21
N SER A 71 6.22 6.83 6.30
CA SER A 71 7.13 7.54 7.23
C SER A 71 8.12 6.61 7.92
N LYS A 72 7.86 5.30 7.94
CA LYS A 72 8.86 4.32 8.35
C LYS A 72 9.76 4.03 7.15
N PRO A 73 11.08 4.30 7.24
CA PRO A 73 11.99 4.10 6.11
C PRO A 73 11.95 2.68 5.56
N HIS A 74 12.07 2.56 4.25
CA HIS A 74 12.09 1.30 3.49
C HIS A 74 10.75 0.59 3.38
N TYR A 75 9.68 1.14 3.97
CA TYR A 75 8.35 0.56 3.85
C TYR A 75 7.46 1.42 2.98
N GLY A 76 6.60 0.78 2.21
CA GLY A 76 5.70 1.49 1.31
C GLY A 76 4.54 0.63 0.86
N ILE A 77 3.61 1.30 0.19
CA ILE A 77 2.48 0.70 -0.51
C ILE A 77 2.80 0.81 -1.99
N HIS A 78 2.79 -0.31 -2.72
CA HIS A 78 3.20 -0.29 -4.11
C HIS A 78 2.44 -1.32 -4.93
N GLY A 79 2.55 -1.23 -6.25
CA GLY A 79 2.01 -2.23 -7.17
C GLY A 79 2.89 -3.47 -7.24
N THR A 80 2.68 -4.29 -8.25
CA THR A 80 3.41 -5.55 -8.36
C THR A 80 3.48 -6.02 -9.80
N ASN A 81 4.55 -6.75 -10.14
CA ASN A 81 4.63 -7.51 -11.38
C ASN A 81 4.12 -8.95 -11.20
N ASN A 82 3.65 -9.29 -10.01
CA ASN A 82 3.13 -10.62 -9.69
C ASN A 82 1.74 -10.50 -9.04
N PRO A 83 0.69 -10.28 -9.85
CA PRO A 83 -0.66 -10.08 -9.31
C PRO A 83 -1.20 -11.29 -8.57
N SER A 84 -0.70 -12.49 -8.83
CA SER A 84 -1.15 -13.69 -8.09
C SER A 84 -0.71 -13.68 -6.62
N SER A 85 0.21 -12.79 -6.24
CA SER A 85 0.64 -12.65 -4.83
C SER A 85 -0.40 -11.94 -3.96
N ILE A 86 -1.32 -11.19 -4.57
CA ILE A 86 -2.34 -10.44 -3.82
C ILE A 86 -3.24 -11.42 -3.06
N GLY A 87 -3.48 -11.12 -1.79
CA GLY A 87 -4.24 -12.00 -0.91
C GLY A 87 -3.39 -12.96 -0.08
N HIS A 88 -2.08 -12.85 -0.17
CA HIS A 88 -1.14 -13.75 0.52
C HIS A 88 -0.11 -13.00 1.35
N TYR A 89 0.50 -13.70 2.31
CA TYR A 89 1.59 -13.18 3.14
C TYR A 89 2.91 -13.61 2.51
N VAL A 90 3.43 -12.81 1.59
CA VAL A 90 4.56 -13.20 0.74
C VAL A 90 5.65 -12.12 0.59
N SER A 91 5.41 -10.90 1.04
CA SER A 91 6.36 -9.80 0.82
C SER A 91 7.42 -9.75 1.92
N HIS A 92 8.35 -8.79 1.77
CA HIS A 92 9.38 -8.50 2.77
C HIS A 92 8.95 -7.39 3.75
N GLY A 93 7.64 -7.16 3.86
CA GLY A 93 7.06 -6.20 4.79
C GLY A 93 6.28 -5.07 4.14
N CYS A 94 6.55 -4.76 2.88
CA CYS A 94 5.77 -3.77 2.13
C CYS A 94 4.37 -4.29 1.81
N ILE A 95 3.48 -3.36 1.52
CA ILE A 95 2.09 -3.65 1.18
C ILE A 95 1.98 -3.65 -0.34
N ARG A 96 1.64 -4.79 -0.94
CA ARG A 96 1.44 -4.91 -2.38
C ARG A 96 -0.02 -4.79 -2.74
N MET A 97 -0.29 -4.02 -3.79
CA MET A 97 -1.64 -3.88 -4.36
C MET A 97 -1.61 -4.26 -5.83
N PHE A 98 -2.77 -4.55 -6.39
CA PHE A 98 -2.89 -4.56 -7.85
C PHE A 98 -2.47 -3.19 -8.38
N ASN A 99 -1.83 -3.16 -9.57
CA ASN A 99 -1.36 -1.90 -10.15
C ASN A 99 -2.49 -0.89 -10.34
N GLU A 100 -3.65 -1.33 -10.80
CA GLU A 100 -4.81 -0.44 -10.97
C GLU A 100 -5.29 0.14 -9.64
N ASP A 101 -5.18 -0.63 -8.56
CA ASP A 101 -5.61 -0.19 -7.23
C ASP A 101 -4.66 0.84 -6.64
N VAL A 102 -3.34 0.60 -6.74
CA VAL A 102 -2.37 1.58 -6.25
C VAL A 102 -2.40 2.86 -7.08
N ASN A 103 -2.70 2.76 -8.37
CA ASN A 103 -2.88 3.94 -9.22
C ASN A 103 -4.06 4.78 -8.75
N PHE A 104 -5.19 4.14 -8.45
CA PHE A 104 -6.35 4.84 -7.91
C PHE A 104 -6.00 5.53 -6.59
N LEU A 105 -5.36 4.79 -5.68
CA LEU A 105 -4.97 5.32 -4.37
C LEU A 105 -4.03 6.53 -4.52
N ALA A 106 -3.02 6.41 -5.38
CA ALA A 106 -2.04 7.47 -5.61
C ALA A 106 -2.68 8.75 -6.16
N ARG A 107 -3.71 8.62 -7.01
CA ARG A 107 -4.43 9.78 -7.55
C ARG A 107 -5.35 10.42 -6.52
N THR A 108 -5.73 9.67 -5.50
CA THR A 108 -6.75 10.10 -4.54
C THR A 108 -6.15 10.73 -3.30
N VAL A 109 -5.09 10.15 -2.74
CA VAL A 109 -4.51 10.60 -1.48
C VAL A 109 -3.31 11.51 -1.69
N SER A 110 -2.99 12.30 -0.66
CA SER A 110 -1.88 13.25 -0.68
C SER A 110 -0.74 12.79 0.23
N ILE A 111 0.44 13.35 0.03
CA ILE A 111 1.51 13.27 1.02
C ILE A 111 0.98 13.80 2.34
N GLY A 112 1.25 13.09 3.43
CA GLY A 112 0.72 13.40 4.75
C GLY A 112 -0.52 12.59 5.13
N THR A 113 -1.12 11.87 4.20
CA THR A 113 -2.29 11.03 4.50
C THR A 113 -1.94 9.99 5.56
N PRO A 114 -2.72 9.88 6.65
CA PRO A 114 -2.47 8.89 7.70
C PRO A 114 -2.68 7.46 7.20
N VAL A 115 -1.79 6.58 7.65
CA VAL A 115 -1.86 5.14 7.36
C VAL A 115 -1.76 4.40 8.68
N ARG A 116 -2.82 3.68 9.05
CA ARG A 116 -2.87 2.91 10.29
C ARG A 116 -2.82 1.43 9.96
N ILE A 117 -1.82 0.76 10.50
CA ILE A 117 -1.63 -0.69 10.30
C ILE A 117 -1.92 -1.39 11.60
N ARG A 118 -2.90 -2.28 11.59
CA ARG A 118 -3.42 -2.97 12.76
C ARG A 118 -3.55 -4.46 12.50
N PRO A 119 -3.51 -5.30 13.57
CA PRO A 119 -3.75 -6.74 13.42
C PRO A 119 -5.15 -7.06 12.87
N GLN A 120 -6.11 -6.25 13.25
CA GLN A 120 -7.52 -6.48 12.86
C GLN A 120 -8.01 -5.40 11.93
#